data_6a316dc93ace873260b12cfef195559d
#
_entry.id   6a316dc93ace873260b12cfef195559d
#
_cell.length_a   1.000
_cell.length_b   1.000
_cell.length_c   1.000
_cell.angle_alpha   90.00
_cell.angle_beta   90.00
_cell.angle_gamma   90.00
#
_symmetry.space_group_name_H-M   'P 1'
#
loop_
_entity.id
_entity.type
_entity.pdbx_description
1 polymer ?
#
loop_
_entity_poly.entity_id
_entity_poly.type
_entity_poly.pdbx_seq_one_letter_code
_entity_poly.pdbx_strand_id
1 'polypeptide(L)'
;MPTVTTGAAIAYRTLFQTLRRLVVGRDLTVRTNGSDLTLTVTEFDFRLEVRGLVMGQLGDVLLVAQDVTWREYRFDQAMAVLNNVHFRPRATSEVVAAPVERSLMLPADVLEELVAQASPQVTAEIGDDAVVRLRWARRPGWGHLEVDIRIVGTALWLQPRALVVGGRRMGLPARLPIYPIELPDLPKGLLITKVNVRPGGVLIYGLLPEWHIDLPVSRLEDIVAQLSSRSGILNLARSARLV
;
A
#
# COMPACT_ATOMS: atom_id res chain seq x y z
N MET A 1 -6.07 3.04 42.45
CA MET A 1 -5.73 1.76 41.80
C MET A 1 -4.92 1.98 40.53
N PRO A 2 -3.61 2.23 40.57
CA PRO A 2 -2.80 2.49 39.35
C PRO A 2 -1.95 1.30 38.88
N THR A 3 -1.95 0.16 39.57
CA THR A 3 -0.95 -0.92 39.33
C THR A 3 -1.25 -1.85 38.15
N VAL A 4 -2.52 -2.09 37.81
CA VAL A 4 -2.91 -3.03 36.74
C VAL A 4 -2.65 -2.39 35.35
N THR A 5 -2.91 -1.08 35.22
CA THR A 5 -2.71 -0.33 33.98
C THR A 5 -1.24 -0.26 33.56
N THR A 6 -0.34 -0.16 34.54
CA THR A 6 1.11 -0.09 34.31
C THR A 6 1.67 -1.42 33.80
N GLY A 7 1.20 -2.54 34.35
CA GLY A 7 1.65 -3.89 33.96
C GLY A 7 1.22 -4.25 32.51
N ALA A 8 -0.03 -3.97 32.16
CA ALA A 8 -0.53 -4.19 30.81
C ALA A 8 0.21 -3.34 29.77
N ALA A 9 0.43 -2.05 30.06
CA ALA A 9 1.18 -1.15 29.19
C ALA A 9 2.62 -1.63 28.94
N ILE A 10 3.29 -2.15 29.96
CA ILE A 10 4.64 -2.71 29.84
C ILE A 10 4.60 -3.97 28.96
N ALA A 11 3.64 -4.87 29.19
CA ALA A 11 3.51 -6.11 28.42
C ALA A 11 3.27 -5.83 26.93
N TYR A 12 2.36 -4.92 26.60
CA TYR A 12 2.11 -4.51 25.19
C TYR A 12 3.33 -3.81 24.58
N ARG A 13 4.00 -2.94 25.31
CA ARG A 13 5.21 -2.27 24.81
C ARG A 13 6.32 -3.29 24.52
N THR A 14 6.50 -4.28 25.37
CA THR A 14 7.47 -5.36 25.18
C THR A 14 7.10 -6.19 23.95
N LEU A 15 5.82 -6.55 23.79
CA LEU A 15 5.33 -7.29 22.63
C LEU A 15 5.62 -6.54 21.32
N PHE A 16 5.25 -5.26 21.24
CA PHE A 16 5.50 -4.45 20.04
C PHE A 16 6.99 -4.25 19.77
N GLN A 17 7.81 -4.05 20.78
CA GLN A 17 9.27 -3.99 20.62
C GLN A 17 9.85 -5.31 20.10
N THR A 18 9.32 -6.43 20.57
CA THR A 18 9.71 -7.76 20.08
C THR A 18 9.30 -7.95 18.63
N LEU A 19 8.05 -7.61 18.28
CA LEU A 19 7.58 -7.63 16.89
C LEU A 19 8.43 -6.74 15.97
N ARG A 20 8.74 -5.52 16.41
CA ARG A 20 9.62 -4.61 15.66
C ARG A 20 10.97 -5.26 15.35
N ARG A 21 11.62 -5.87 16.34
CA ARG A 21 12.91 -6.57 16.18
C ARG A 21 12.81 -7.78 15.25
N LEU A 22 11.65 -8.43 15.21
CA LEU A 22 11.41 -9.62 14.39
C LEU A 22 11.05 -9.29 12.95
N VAL A 23 10.49 -8.10 12.66
CA VAL A 23 10.00 -7.77 11.32
C VAL A 23 10.87 -6.76 10.59
N VAL A 24 11.48 -5.78 11.29
CA VAL A 24 12.27 -4.73 10.65
C VAL A 24 13.59 -5.30 10.10
N GLY A 25 13.88 -4.98 8.83
CA GLY A 25 15.06 -5.45 8.11
C GLY A 25 14.94 -6.89 7.61
N ARG A 26 13.73 -7.47 7.59
CA ARG A 26 13.50 -8.82 7.09
C ARG A 26 12.56 -8.84 5.89
N ASP A 27 12.86 -9.78 5.00
CA ASP A 27 11.96 -10.14 3.91
C ASP A 27 10.83 -11.00 4.47
N LEU A 28 9.61 -10.54 4.28
CA LEU A 28 8.41 -11.24 4.71
C LEU A 28 7.59 -11.65 3.50
N THR A 29 7.12 -12.87 3.51
CA THR A 29 6.09 -13.33 2.56
C THR A 29 4.79 -13.49 3.31
N VAL A 30 3.82 -12.64 2.98
CA VAL A 30 2.46 -12.69 3.55
C VAL A 30 1.57 -13.43 2.57
N ARG A 31 1.12 -14.62 2.97
CA ARG A 31 0.17 -15.41 2.18
C ARG A 31 -1.25 -14.96 2.46
N THR A 32 -1.94 -14.54 1.43
CA THR A 32 -3.36 -14.15 1.47
C THR A 32 -4.22 -15.10 0.65
N ASN A 33 -5.55 -14.98 0.74
CA ASN A 33 -6.50 -15.85 0.00
C ASN A 33 -6.52 -15.60 -1.53
N GLY A 34 -5.46 -15.27 -2.17
CA GLY A 34 -5.46 -15.05 -3.62
C GLY A 34 -4.10 -14.75 -4.22
N SER A 35 -3.14 -14.37 -3.40
CA SER A 35 -1.78 -14.07 -3.88
C SER A 35 -0.82 -13.93 -2.71
N ASP A 36 0.43 -14.23 -2.96
CA ASP A 36 1.51 -13.97 -2.02
C ASP A 36 1.98 -12.51 -2.18
N LEU A 37 2.17 -11.84 -1.04
CA LEU A 37 2.75 -10.51 -0.95
C LEU A 37 4.13 -10.67 -0.32
N THR A 38 5.19 -10.35 -1.06
CA THR A 38 6.56 -10.31 -0.53
C THR A 38 6.97 -8.86 -0.32
N LEU A 39 7.62 -8.57 0.78
CA LEU A 39 8.04 -7.22 1.14
C LEU A 39 9.18 -7.24 2.16
N THR A 40 10.02 -6.22 2.14
CA THR A 40 11.04 -5.98 3.17
C THR A 40 10.54 -4.87 4.09
N VAL A 41 10.32 -5.16 5.37
CA VAL A 41 9.87 -4.16 6.35
C VAL A 41 11.05 -3.27 6.73
N THR A 42 10.93 -1.97 6.46
CA THR A 42 11.97 -0.98 6.82
C THR A 42 11.65 -0.22 8.09
N GLU A 43 10.36 -0.02 8.37
CA GLU A 43 9.93 0.68 9.58
C GLU A 43 8.68 0.02 10.16
N PHE A 44 8.68 -0.12 11.47
CA PHE A 44 7.53 -0.54 12.26
C PHE A 44 7.52 0.29 13.53
N ASP A 45 6.53 1.16 13.66
CA ASP A 45 6.37 2.02 14.83
C ASP A 45 4.95 1.93 15.37
N PHE A 46 4.77 2.30 16.65
CA PHE A 46 3.47 2.22 17.31
C PHE A 46 3.34 3.32 18.37
N ARG A 47 2.15 3.88 18.47
CA ARG A 47 1.76 4.81 19.53
C ARG A 47 0.79 4.13 20.46
N LEU A 48 1.22 3.83 21.69
CA LEU A 48 0.36 3.24 22.71
C LEU A 48 -0.44 4.34 23.42
N GLU A 49 -1.75 4.23 23.39
CA GLU A 49 -2.64 5.03 24.22
C GLU A 49 -2.83 4.39 25.59
N VAL A 50 -2.02 4.78 26.55
CA VAL A 50 -2.01 4.18 27.90
C VAL A 50 -3.39 4.25 28.58
N ARG A 51 -4.16 5.31 28.34
CA ARG A 51 -5.53 5.45 28.90
C ARG A 51 -6.53 4.52 28.23
N GLY A 52 -6.35 4.22 26.94
CA GLY A 52 -7.20 3.33 26.18
C GLY A 52 -6.94 1.84 26.40
N LEU A 53 -5.76 1.47 26.90
CA LEU A 53 -5.36 0.06 27.09
C LEU A 53 -6.32 -0.73 27.98
N VAL A 54 -6.94 -0.09 28.98
CA VAL A 54 -7.94 -0.74 29.84
C VAL A 54 -9.21 -1.12 29.08
N MET A 55 -9.49 -0.38 27.99
CA MET A 55 -10.62 -0.63 27.08
C MET A 55 -10.21 -1.42 25.83
N GLY A 56 -8.98 -1.95 25.79
CA GLY A 56 -8.45 -2.69 24.65
C GLY A 56 -7.98 -1.82 23.47
N GLN A 57 -7.86 -0.51 23.65
CA GLN A 57 -7.32 0.39 22.63
C GLN A 57 -5.79 0.37 22.66
N LEU A 58 -5.18 0.00 21.54
CA LEU A 58 -3.73 -0.10 21.40
C LEU A 58 -3.10 1.19 20.84
N GLY A 59 -3.88 2.01 20.11
CA GLY A 59 -3.43 3.23 19.45
C GLY A 59 -3.10 3.02 17.97
N ASP A 60 -2.14 3.77 17.44
CA ASP A 60 -1.82 3.75 16.02
C ASP A 60 -0.57 2.90 15.73
N VAL A 61 -0.56 2.24 14.58
CA VAL A 61 0.58 1.43 14.11
C VAL A 61 0.97 1.91 12.71
N LEU A 62 2.27 2.23 12.54
CA LEU A 62 2.89 2.56 11.27
C LEU A 62 3.71 1.37 10.79
N LEU A 63 3.52 1.00 9.54
CA LEU A 63 4.33 0.01 8.81
C LEU A 63 4.82 0.64 7.51
N VAL A 64 6.14 0.60 7.29
CA VAL A 64 6.76 0.96 6.01
C VAL A 64 7.53 -0.25 5.48
N ALA A 65 7.35 -0.53 4.21
CA ALA A 65 8.01 -1.62 3.52
C ALA A 65 8.59 -1.15 2.18
N GLN A 66 9.64 -1.81 1.74
CA GLN A 66 10.29 -1.65 0.43
C GLN A 66 10.29 -2.98 -0.31
N ASP A 67 10.68 -2.93 -1.59
CA ASP A 67 10.77 -4.10 -2.46
C ASP A 67 9.50 -4.96 -2.44
N VAL A 68 8.36 -4.29 -2.51
CA VAL A 68 7.06 -4.92 -2.39
C VAL A 68 6.70 -5.61 -3.70
N THR A 69 6.51 -6.93 -3.67
CA THR A 69 6.05 -7.70 -4.83
C THR A 69 4.68 -8.28 -4.52
N TRP A 70 3.70 -7.99 -5.37
CA TRP A 70 2.36 -8.52 -5.27
C TRP A 70 1.91 -9.07 -6.63
N ARG A 71 1.71 -10.38 -6.71
CA ARG A 71 1.54 -11.08 -7.99
C ARG A 71 2.76 -10.85 -8.90
N GLU A 72 2.53 -10.26 -10.08
CA GLU A 72 3.54 -9.91 -11.08
C GLU A 72 4.05 -8.47 -10.96
N TYR A 73 3.42 -7.64 -10.08
CA TYR A 73 3.74 -6.23 -9.95
C TYR A 73 4.75 -5.97 -8.83
N ARG A 74 5.69 -5.10 -9.13
CA ARG A 74 6.66 -4.57 -8.16
C ARG A 74 6.32 -3.15 -7.77
N PHE A 75 6.57 -2.82 -6.52
CA PHE A 75 6.40 -1.49 -5.97
C PHE A 75 7.62 -1.16 -5.12
N ASP A 76 8.16 0.05 -5.27
CA ASP A 76 9.36 0.45 -4.54
C ASP A 76 9.09 0.57 -3.05
N GLN A 77 7.94 1.13 -2.69
CA GLN A 77 7.58 1.39 -1.30
C GLN A 77 6.08 1.24 -1.08
N ALA A 78 5.74 0.66 0.06
CA ALA A 78 4.39 0.65 0.60
C ALA A 78 4.41 1.16 2.04
N MET A 79 3.41 1.95 2.41
CA MET A 79 3.19 2.41 3.78
C MET A 79 1.75 2.12 4.18
N ALA A 80 1.57 1.68 5.41
CA ALA A 80 0.27 1.50 6.03
C ALA A 80 0.26 2.15 7.41
N VAL A 81 -0.74 3.00 7.65
CA VAL A 81 -1.04 3.57 8.97
C VAL A 81 -2.36 2.97 9.43
N LEU A 82 -2.30 2.17 10.46
CA LEU A 82 -3.46 1.56 11.10
C LEU A 82 -3.87 2.47 12.26
N ASN A 83 -4.95 3.20 12.09
CA ASN A 83 -5.42 4.12 13.12
C ASN A 83 -6.38 3.39 14.07
N ASN A 84 -6.39 3.83 15.33
CA ASN A 84 -7.31 3.33 16.37
C ASN A 84 -7.32 1.80 16.48
N VAL A 85 -6.14 1.18 16.47
CA VAL A 85 -6.03 -0.28 16.65
C VAL A 85 -6.60 -0.66 18.00
N HIS A 86 -7.59 -1.54 18.02
CA HIS A 86 -8.20 -1.99 19.25
C HIS A 86 -8.51 -3.49 19.22
N PHE A 87 -8.54 -4.06 20.41
CA PHE A 87 -8.79 -5.46 20.63
C PHE A 87 -10.26 -5.64 21.04
N ARG A 88 -11.01 -6.40 20.26
CA ARG A 88 -12.38 -6.79 20.63
C ARG A 88 -12.35 -8.20 21.23
N PRO A 89 -12.61 -8.34 22.55
CA PRO A 89 -12.73 -9.65 23.16
C PRO A 89 -14.02 -10.30 22.65
N ARG A 90 -13.87 -11.31 21.80
CA ARG A 90 -14.94 -12.22 21.37
C ARG A 90 -14.50 -13.65 21.65
N ALA A 91 -15.32 -14.64 21.29
CA ALA A 91 -14.95 -16.05 21.35
C ALA A 91 -13.64 -16.35 20.59
N THR A 92 -13.38 -15.63 19.51
CA THR A 92 -12.07 -15.44 18.86
C THR A 92 -11.68 -13.99 19.04
N SER A 93 -10.55 -13.74 19.67
CA SER A 93 -10.01 -12.38 19.83
C SER A 93 -9.79 -11.73 18.46
N GLU A 94 -10.34 -10.55 18.28
CA GLU A 94 -10.30 -9.82 17.01
C GLU A 94 -9.52 -8.51 17.21
N VAL A 95 -8.58 -8.23 16.31
CA VAL A 95 -7.91 -6.94 16.21
C VAL A 95 -8.56 -6.16 15.09
N VAL A 96 -8.96 -4.94 15.39
CA VAL A 96 -9.63 -4.03 14.46
C VAL A 96 -8.81 -2.76 14.34
N ALA A 97 -8.66 -2.26 13.12
CA ALA A 97 -8.09 -0.95 12.83
C ALA A 97 -9.05 -0.17 11.94
N ALA A 98 -9.33 1.08 12.29
CA ALA A 98 -10.25 1.93 11.56
C ALA A 98 -9.93 3.44 11.76
N PRO A 99 -9.66 4.18 10.69
CA PRO A 99 -9.38 3.73 9.33
C PRO A 99 -7.95 3.19 9.15
N VAL A 100 -7.70 2.48 8.05
CA VAL A 100 -6.35 2.13 7.61
C VAL A 100 -5.99 2.96 6.39
N GLU A 101 -5.02 3.84 6.54
CA GLU A 101 -4.46 4.63 5.45
C GLU A 101 -3.31 3.87 4.81
N ARG A 102 -3.27 3.83 3.49
CA ARG A 102 -2.22 3.16 2.73
C ARG A 102 -1.67 4.07 1.66
N SER A 103 -0.38 3.99 1.42
CA SER A 103 0.23 4.56 0.23
C SER A 103 1.15 3.55 -0.44
N LEU A 104 1.20 3.61 -1.77
CA LEU A 104 1.93 2.68 -2.60
C LEU A 104 2.65 3.47 -3.70
N MET A 105 3.96 3.27 -3.83
CA MET A 105 4.77 3.87 -4.88
C MET A 105 4.88 2.90 -6.05
N LEU A 106 4.18 3.22 -7.13
CA LEU A 106 4.25 2.52 -8.41
C LEU A 106 5.44 3.08 -9.20
N PRO A 107 6.50 2.29 -9.48
CA PRO A 107 7.64 2.73 -10.27
C PRO A 107 7.26 3.12 -11.70
N ALA A 108 8.07 3.95 -12.33
CA ALA A 108 7.81 4.44 -13.69
C ALA A 108 7.84 3.30 -14.73
N ASP A 109 8.72 2.30 -14.57
CA ASP A 109 8.81 1.13 -15.43
C ASP A 109 7.54 0.26 -15.35
N VAL A 110 6.96 0.08 -14.16
CA VAL A 110 5.70 -0.63 -13.98
C VAL A 110 4.53 0.13 -14.60
N LEU A 111 4.52 1.48 -14.48
CA LEU A 111 3.54 2.29 -15.19
C LEU A 111 3.68 2.13 -16.73
N GLU A 112 4.90 2.10 -17.24
CA GLU A 112 5.17 1.86 -18.66
C GLU A 112 4.62 0.51 -19.11
N GLU A 113 4.87 -0.55 -18.34
CA GLU A 113 4.33 -1.89 -18.61
C GLU A 113 2.79 -1.89 -18.64
N LEU A 114 2.14 -1.27 -17.68
CA LEU A 114 0.67 -1.15 -17.64
C LEU A 114 0.12 -0.39 -18.85
N VAL A 115 0.79 0.70 -19.26
CA VAL A 115 0.42 1.45 -20.45
C VAL A 115 0.63 0.62 -21.71
N ALA A 116 1.74 -0.09 -21.83
CA ALA A 116 2.05 -0.96 -22.96
C ALA A 116 1.07 -2.13 -23.08
N GLN A 117 0.62 -2.70 -21.97
CA GLN A 117 -0.44 -3.74 -21.95
C GLN A 117 -1.77 -3.18 -22.45
N ALA A 118 -2.16 -1.97 -22.01
CA ALA A 118 -3.39 -1.32 -22.47
C ALA A 118 -3.30 -0.83 -23.91
N SER A 119 -2.13 -0.37 -24.36
CA SER A 119 -1.88 0.14 -25.71
C SER A 119 -0.43 -0.09 -26.16
N PRO A 120 -0.13 -1.19 -26.87
CA PRO A 120 1.23 -1.55 -27.29
C PRO A 120 1.91 -0.55 -28.24
N GLN A 121 1.15 0.43 -28.73
CA GLN A 121 1.66 1.45 -29.64
C GLN A 121 2.22 2.67 -28.90
N VAL A 122 2.09 2.71 -27.57
CA VAL A 122 2.43 3.86 -26.73
C VAL A 122 3.40 3.42 -25.64
N THR A 123 4.41 4.24 -25.37
CA THR A 123 5.28 4.13 -24.21
C THR A 123 4.99 5.28 -23.25
N ALA A 124 5.09 5.01 -21.95
CA ALA A 124 4.94 6.01 -20.90
C ALA A 124 6.29 6.32 -20.27
N GLU A 125 6.53 7.58 -19.98
CA GLU A 125 7.73 8.07 -19.32
C GLU A 125 7.34 9.10 -18.27
N ILE A 126 7.97 9.08 -17.11
CA ILE A 126 7.83 10.12 -16.08
C ILE A 126 9.13 10.91 -16.03
N GLY A 127 9.03 12.21 -16.34
CA GLY A 127 10.19 13.10 -16.28
C GLY A 127 10.52 13.53 -14.84
N ASP A 128 11.72 14.14 -14.67
CA ASP A 128 12.15 14.72 -13.39
C ASP A 128 11.23 15.86 -12.91
N ASP A 129 10.48 16.43 -13.84
CA ASP A 129 9.43 17.44 -13.58
C ASP A 129 8.10 16.84 -13.11
N ALA A 130 8.06 15.53 -12.85
CA ALA A 130 6.86 14.79 -12.47
C ALA A 130 5.72 14.89 -13.49
N VAL A 131 6.04 15.01 -14.77
CA VAL A 131 5.07 14.99 -15.87
C VAL A 131 5.11 13.65 -16.57
N VAL A 132 3.94 13.05 -16.73
CA VAL A 132 3.80 11.81 -17.49
C VAL A 132 3.70 12.15 -18.97
N ARG A 133 4.56 11.53 -19.77
CA ARG A 133 4.66 11.71 -21.21
C ARG A 133 4.39 10.40 -21.91
N LEU A 134 3.45 10.42 -22.84
CA LEU A 134 3.15 9.30 -23.72
C LEU A 134 3.79 9.55 -25.09
N ARG A 135 4.53 8.59 -25.61
CA ARG A 135 5.19 8.64 -26.93
C ARG A 135 4.72 7.50 -27.81
N TRP A 136 4.76 7.69 -29.10
CA TRP A 136 4.57 6.60 -30.05
C TRP A 136 5.76 5.65 -30.00
N ALA A 137 5.53 4.38 -29.66
CA ALA A 137 6.60 3.37 -29.52
C ALA A 137 7.42 3.24 -30.82
N ARG A 138 6.77 3.32 -31.99
CA ARG A 138 7.45 3.23 -33.29
C ARG A 138 8.14 4.52 -33.74
N ARG A 139 7.84 5.68 -33.15
CA ARG A 139 8.35 7.00 -33.57
C ARG A 139 8.52 7.92 -32.37
N PRO A 140 9.41 7.60 -31.43
CA PRO A 140 9.56 8.36 -30.18
C PRO A 140 10.02 9.79 -30.38
N GLY A 141 10.69 10.09 -31.53
CA GLY A 141 11.17 11.42 -31.86
C GLY A 141 10.11 12.40 -32.45
N TRP A 142 8.87 11.92 -32.72
CA TRP A 142 7.83 12.78 -33.28
C TRP A 142 7.23 13.78 -32.30
N GLY A 143 7.43 13.54 -31.02
CA GLY A 143 6.87 14.34 -29.94
C GLY A 143 6.29 13.48 -28.84
N HIS A 144 5.59 14.11 -27.92
CA HIS A 144 4.94 13.41 -26.81
C HIS A 144 3.64 14.10 -26.41
N LEU A 145 2.77 13.33 -25.81
CA LEU A 145 1.54 13.79 -25.18
C LEU A 145 1.78 13.87 -23.67
N GLU A 146 1.67 15.08 -23.11
CA GLU A 146 1.63 15.24 -21.65
C GLU A 146 0.24 14.84 -21.15
N VAL A 147 0.21 14.04 -20.09
CA VAL A 147 -1.05 13.58 -19.48
C VAL A 147 -1.04 13.80 -17.97
N ASP A 148 -2.21 14.12 -17.44
CA ASP A 148 -2.48 14.10 -15.99
C ASP A 148 -3.07 12.73 -15.62
N ILE A 149 -2.65 12.20 -14.48
CA ILE A 149 -3.24 10.97 -13.93
C ILE A 149 -4.35 11.34 -12.96
N ARG A 150 -5.51 10.75 -13.14
CA ARG A 150 -6.65 10.86 -12.23
C ARG A 150 -7.15 9.49 -11.83
N ILE A 151 -7.87 9.42 -10.74
CA ILE A 151 -8.57 8.22 -10.31
C ILE A 151 -10.06 8.41 -10.47
N VAL A 152 -10.69 7.39 -11.06
CA VAL A 152 -12.14 7.27 -11.09
C VAL A 152 -12.47 5.81 -10.75
N GLY A 153 -13.05 5.59 -9.58
CA GLY A 153 -13.27 4.24 -9.05
C GLY A 153 -11.95 3.52 -8.74
N THR A 154 -11.73 2.39 -9.38
CA THR A 154 -10.52 1.55 -9.23
C THR A 154 -9.54 1.67 -10.41
N ALA A 155 -9.80 2.57 -11.38
CA ALA A 155 -8.98 2.74 -12.56
C ALA A 155 -8.18 4.06 -12.53
N LEU A 156 -6.98 4.02 -13.06
CA LEU A 156 -6.19 5.20 -13.38
C LEU A 156 -6.66 5.74 -14.74
N TRP A 157 -6.94 7.02 -14.78
CA TRP A 157 -7.38 7.70 -15.99
C TRP A 157 -6.31 8.67 -16.46
N LEU A 158 -5.84 8.48 -17.69
CA LEU A 158 -4.89 9.36 -18.33
C LEU A 158 -5.64 10.44 -19.09
N GLN A 159 -5.55 11.68 -18.60
CA GLN A 159 -6.18 12.84 -19.23
C GLN A 159 -5.16 13.63 -20.05
N PRO A 160 -5.32 13.74 -21.38
CA PRO A 160 -4.47 14.59 -22.21
C PRO A 160 -4.47 16.04 -21.74
N ARG A 161 -3.27 16.63 -21.59
CA ARG A 161 -3.08 18.02 -21.13
C ARG A 161 -2.43 18.90 -22.19
N ALA A 162 -1.38 18.40 -22.83
CA ALA A 162 -0.69 19.13 -23.88
C ALA A 162 -0.01 18.17 -24.88
N LEU A 163 0.07 18.60 -26.12
CA LEU A 163 0.84 17.91 -27.16
C LEU A 163 2.13 18.70 -27.42
N VAL A 164 3.26 18.05 -27.46
CA VAL A 164 4.56 18.63 -27.76
C VAL A 164 5.09 18.00 -29.05
N VAL A 165 5.27 18.82 -30.09
CA VAL A 165 5.79 18.42 -31.42
C VAL A 165 6.81 19.42 -31.87
N GLY A 166 8.00 18.97 -32.25
CA GLY A 166 9.06 19.87 -32.76
C GLY A 166 9.46 20.95 -31.74
N GLY A 167 9.39 20.64 -30.42
CA GLY A 167 9.70 21.61 -29.37
C GLY A 167 8.59 22.61 -29.06
N ARG A 168 7.49 22.60 -29.81
CA ARG A 168 6.33 23.46 -29.56
C ARG A 168 5.30 22.73 -28.69
N ARG A 169 4.92 23.36 -27.59
CA ARG A 169 3.90 22.85 -26.65
C ARG A 169 2.55 23.50 -26.97
N MET A 170 1.56 22.66 -27.24
CA MET A 170 0.18 23.06 -27.50
C MET A 170 -0.72 22.50 -26.42
N GLY A 171 -1.39 23.38 -25.64
CA GLY A 171 -2.38 22.97 -24.65
C GLY A 171 -3.60 22.31 -25.30
N LEU A 172 -4.08 21.25 -24.71
CA LEU A 172 -5.23 20.49 -25.17
C LEU A 172 -6.47 20.81 -24.33
N PRO A 173 -7.68 20.83 -24.92
CA PRO A 173 -8.90 21.06 -24.16
C PRO A 173 -9.19 19.91 -23.23
N ALA A 174 -9.70 20.22 -22.02
CA ALA A 174 -10.02 19.24 -20.99
C ALA A 174 -11.14 18.24 -21.38
N ARG A 175 -11.78 18.43 -22.52
CA ARG A 175 -12.87 17.58 -23.05
C ARG A 175 -12.38 16.41 -23.91
N LEU A 176 -11.07 16.25 -24.07
CA LEU A 176 -10.55 15.13 -24.85
C LEU A 176 -10.84 13.78 -24.17
N PRO A 177 -10.95 12.70 -24.96
CA PRO A 177 -11.15 11.37 -24.44
C PRO A 177 -10.08 11.02 -23.39
N ILE A 178 -10.52 10.37 -22.33
CA ILE A 178 -9.69 9.93 -21.23
C ILE A 178 -9.49 8.42 -21.39
N TYR A 179 -8.28 7.94 -21.20
CA TYR A 179 -7.92 6.53 -21.36
C TYR A 179 -7.83 5.87 -19.99
N PRO A 180 -8.70 4.88 -19.68
CA PRO A 180 -8.61 4.14 -18.44
C PRO A 180 -7.45 3.13 -18.52
N ILE A 181 -6.71 3.00 -17.43
CA ILE A 181 -5.78 1.92 -17.15
C ILE A 181 -6.33 1.19 -15.94
N GLU A 182 -6.71 -0.05 -16.13
CA GLU A 182 -7.17 -0.89 -15.03
C GLU A 182 -6.01 -1.19 -14.10
N LEU A 183 -6.19 -0.89 -12.83
CA LEU A 183 -5.26 -1.33 -11.81
C LEU A 183 -5.51 -2.82 -11.53
N PRO A 184 -4.45 -3.56 -11.15
CA PRO A 184 -4.62 -4.95 -10.72
C PRO A 184 -5.64 -5.01 -9.57
N ASP A 185 -6.33 -6.16 -9.44
CA ASP A 185 -7.35 -6.38 -8.41
C ASP A 185 -6.92 -5.87 -7.04
N LEU A 186 -7.46 -4.75 -6.64
CA LEU A 186 -7.18 -4.17 -5.34
C LEU A 186 -7.87 -4.99 -4.23
N PRO A 187 -7.33 -5.00 -3.01
CA PRO A 187 -8.02 -5.61 -1.88
C PRO A 187 -9.45 -5.07 -1.77
N LYS A 188 -10.41 -5.97 -1.54
CA LYS A 188 -11.83 -5.58 -1.38
C LYS A 188 -11.96 -4.49 -0.31
N GLY A 189 -12.79 -3.49 -0.61
CA GLY A 189 -13.04 -2.37 0.32
C GLY A 189 -11.97 -1.26 0.30
N LEU A 190 -10.85 -1.41 -0.43
CA LEU A 190 -9.87 -0.36 -0.57
C LEU A 190 -10.39 0.74 -1.50
N LEU A 191 -10.52 1.94 -0.96
CA LEU A 191 -10.88 3.15 -1.71
C LEU A 191 -9.61 3.89 -2.07
N ILE A 192 -9.33 4.08 -3.36
CA ILE A 192 -8.24 4.95 -3.76
C ILE A 192 -8.72 6.40 -3.63
N THR A 193 -7.98 7.19 -2.84
CA THR A 193 -8.39 8.55 -2.49
C THR A 193 -7.64 9.62 -3.26
N LYS A 194 -6.38 9.34 -3.63
CA LYS A 194 -5.52 10.33 -4.28
C LYS A 194 -4.41 9.65 -5.05
N VAL A 195 -3.97 10.33 -6.13
CA VAL A 195 -2.76 9.98 -6.88
C VAL A 195 -1.90 11.21 -7.04
N ASN A 196 -0.60 11.04 -6.85
CA ASN A 196 0.40 12.08 -7.11
C ASN A 196 1.51 11.50 -7.99
N VAL A 197 1.79 12.16 -9.09
CA VAL A 197 2.97 11.85 -9.89
C VAL A 197 4.20 12.44 -9.17
N ARG A 198 5.26 11.65 -9.10
CA ARG A 198 6.56 12.03 -8.54
C ARG A 198 7.65 11.69 -9.55
N PRO A 199 8.82 12.33 -9.48
CA PRO A 199 9.99 11.81 -10.20
C PRO A 199 10.19 10.32 -9.87
N GLY A 200 10.33 9.50 -10.91
CA GLY A 200 10.51 8.06 -10.75
C GLY A 200 9.26 7.20 -10.58
N GLY A 201 8.04 7.79 -10.40
CA GLY A 201 6.85 6.96 -10.25
C GLY A 201 5.56 7.69 -9.90
N VAL A 202 4.57 6.90 -9.52
CA VAL A 202 3.23 7.36 -9.14
C VAL A 202 2.90 6.92 -7.72
N LEU A 203 2.67 7.88 -6.84
CA LEU A 203 2.28 7.64 -5.46
C LEU A 203 0.76 7.58 -5.36
N ILE A 204 0.25 6.40 -5.03
CA ILE A 204 -1.18 6.08 -4.91
C ILE A 204 -1.54 6.04 -3.42
N TYR A 205 -2.57 6.76 -3.03
CA TYR A 205 -3.10 6.75 -1.67
C TYR A 205 -4.43 6.00 -1.64
N GLY A 206 -4.60 5.19 -0.64
CA GLY A 206 -5.82 4.43 -0.41
C GLY A 206 -6.26 4.47 1.04
N LEU A 207 -7.56 4.33 1.23
CA LEU A 207 -8.21 4.24 2.53
C LEU A 207 -9.02 2.95 2.59
N LEU A 208 -8.80 2.19 3.65
CA LEU A 208 -9.68 1.08 4.01
C LEU A 208 -10.44 1.52 5.27
N PRO A 209 -11.78 1.64 5.20
CA PRO A 209 -12.57 2.18 6.32
C PRO A 209 -12.39 1.39 7.60
N GLU A 210 -12.36 0.08 7.51
CA GLU A 210 -12.16 -0.82 8.64
C GLU A 210 -11.41 -2.09 8.19
N TRP A 211 -10.48 -2.54 9.02
CA TRP A 211 -9.72 -3.76 8.79
C TRP A 211 -9.79 -4.64 10.03
N HIS A 212 -10.06 -5.91 9.80
CA HIS A 212 -10.23 -6.91 10.86
C HIS A 212 -9.27 -8.07 10.67
N ILE A 213 -8.72 -8.55 11.76
CA ILE A 213 -7.95 -9.78 11.79
C ILE A 213 -8.34 -10.62 13.00
N ASP A 214 -8.72 -11.87 12.75
CA ASP A 214 -8.94 -12.85 13.81
C ASP A 214 -7.58 -13.34 14.33
N LEU A 215 -7.23 -12.98 15.56
CA LEU A 215 -6.01 -13.38 16.23
C LEU A 215 -6.32 -14.15 17.52
N PRO A 216 -6.62 -15.44 17.45
CA PRO A 216 -6.67 -16.26 18.67
C PRO A 216 -5.30 -16.25 19.35
N VAL A 217 -5.28 -16.34 20.69
CA VAL A 217 -4.04 -16.25 21.49
C VAL A 217 -2.99 -17.28 21.03
N SER A 218 -3.42 -18.49 20.67
CA SER A 218 -2.56 -19.52 20.09
C SER A 218 -1.87 -19.07 18.79
N ARG A 219 -2.50 -18.20 18.00
CA ARG A 219 -1.90 -17.67 16.78
C ARG A 219 -0.90 -16.56 17.00
N LEU A 220 -0.99 -15.80 18.08
CA LEU A 220 0.06 -14.83 18.42
C LEU A 220 1.38 -15.56 18.71
N GLU A 221 1.31 -16.68 19.41
CA GLU A 221 2.47 -17.54 19.65
C GLU A 221 3.02 -18.11 18.32
N ASP A 222 2.13 -18.60 17.44
CA ASP A 222 2.50 -19.10 16.11
C ASP A 222 3.12 -17.99 15.24
N ILE A 223 2.57 -16.78 15.22
CA ILE A 223 3.11 -15.64 14.48
C ILE A 223 4.51 -15.29 15.01
N VAL A 224 4.69 -15.21 16.30
CA VAL A 224 6.01 -14.95 16.91
C VAL A 224 6.98 -16.07 16.56
N ALA A 225 6.56 -17.32 16.59
CA ALA A 225 7.37 -18.48 16.22
C ALA A 225 7.74 -18.44 14.71
N GLN A 226 6.78 -18.13 13.83
CA GLN A 226 7.01 -17.98 12.39
C GLN A 226 7.97 -16.82 12.06
N LEU A 227 7.79 -15.67 12.70
CA LEU A 227 8.69 -14.52 12.56
C LEU A 227 10.09 -14.79 13.13
N SER A 228 10.18 -15.65 14.14
CA SER A 228 11.47 -16.08 14.73
C SER A 228 12.19 -17.11 13.87
N SER A 229 11.46 -17.81 12.99
CA SER A 229 12.04 -18.76 12.05
C SER A 229 12.79 -18.03 10.92
N ARG A 230 13.80 -18.70 10.33
CA ARG A 230 14.57 -18.12 9.20
C ARG A 230 13.76 -17.99 7.91
N SER A 231 12.58 -18.58 7.82
CA SER A 231 11.77 -18.59 6.59
C SER A 231 10.98 -17.30 6.33
N GLY A 232 10.75 -16.46 7.35
CA GLY A 232 10.04 -15.16 7.19
C GLY A 232 8.62 -15.25 6.59
N ILE A 233 7.98 -16.45 6.60
CA ILE A 233 6.69 -16.68 5.98
C ILE A 233 5.57 -16.49 6.99
N LEU A 234 4.66 -15.54 6.72
CA LEU A 234 3.45 -15.29 7.50
C LEU A 234 2.22 -15.79 6.72
N ASN A 235 1.47 -16.70 7.30
CA ASN A 235 0.26 -17.23 6.69
C ASN A 235 -0.99 -16.56 7.32
N LEU A 236 -1.53 -15.55 6.66
CA LEU A 236 -2.73 -14.83 7.08
C LEU A 236 -4.00 -15.29 6.33
N ALA A 237 -3.92 -16.32 5.49
CA ALA A 237 -4.99 -16.76 4.60
C ALA A 237 -6.33 -17.08 5.28
N ARG A 238 -6.33 -17.38 6.58
CA ARG A 238 -7.55 -17.71 7.36
C ARG A 238 -8.00 -16.63 8.32
N SER A 239 -7.29 -15.50 8.40
CA SER A 239 -7.46 -14.54 9.50
C SER A 239 -7.95 -13.16 9.05
N ALA A 240 -7.76 -12.77 7.81
CA ALA A 240 -8.17 -11.46 7.32
C ALA A 240 -9.56 -11.55 6.67
N ARG A 241 -10.57 -10.95 7.28
CA ARG A 241 -11.85 -10.64 6.66
C ARG A 241 -11.89 -9.16 6.34
N LEU A 242 -12.02 -8.85 5.06
CA LEU A 242 -12.33 -7.52 4.58
C LEU A 242 -13.86 -7.46 4.49
N VAL A 243 -14.46 -6.57 5.23
CA VAL A 243 -15.91 -6.29 5.19
C VAL A 243 -16.22 -5.29 4.10
#